data_2761392bb9269b581e512930212e62ef
#
_entry.id   2761392bb9269b581e512930212e62ef
#
_cell.length_a   1.000
_cell.length_b   1.000
_cell.length_c   1.000
_cell.angle_alpha   90.00
_cell.angle_beta   90.00
_cell.angle_gamma   90.00
#
_symmetry.space_group_name_H-M   'P 1'
#
loop_
_entity.id
_entity.type
_entity.pdbx_description
1 polymer ?
#
loop_
_entity_poly.entity_id
_entity_poly.type
_entity_poly.pdbx_seq_one_letter_code
_entity_poly.pdbx_strand_id
1 'polypeptide(L)'
;MYEGSLVQIAEFSALSDLELEGQARGWAQAEASASAHKHAAMAEMFIRATSTPSADERRWWFVDPDAAVGAQLGAAQGITAWAALHQAQRGVALRDRLPKVNEVFAAGLVSEMIVRNICWSTALMLEPDKLALIDAELAAQISGWGKLTLKEIDNTIDDLILKHDPGSFRRGRASRRGRYFDIGSPTDAPGVLTVTGRLQAHLGNAYDARIAELIEGVCPDDPRTLNELRHDALGAILDHTTLACECEDPDCVRGREQSPRGHLVVHVIAREDTVTAAQHAATTNNPDEPATDTPAADTEPAEPADDIGDEPADDPDIAPAASVTAAPDTTAETVETGCDAEPVSVTEFTDNSSDTPSAFLAPDEHPLDRVPPAVLFGGGVLPAYALAEIINNATIRPLKHPGDTAPEDRYIPSRALADYVRCRDLTCRFPGCDKPADRCDLDHTVPYPAGPTHASNLKCLCRFHHLLKTFWTGPRGWTDRQHPDGTIVWTSPSGREYTTVPGSHRRLSITELAAPTGALDLPATPIPTTDPDLRGVKMPKRRRTRAQNTARTIAAERKLNDDLVAEHNKPPPF
;
A
#
# COMPACT_ATOMS: atom_id res chain seq x y z
N MET A 1 2.51 12.42 -34.18
CA MET A 1 3.63 11.45 -34.13
C MET A 1 4.92 12.23 -33.95
N TYR A 2 5.82 11.81 -33.08
CA TYR A 2 7.15 12.42 -32.98
C TYR A 2 7.91 12.14 -34.30
N GLU A 3 8.35 13.19 -34.98
CA GLU A 3 9.02 13.08 -36.28
C GLU A 3 10.52 12.80 -36.15
N GLY A 4 11.10 12.89 -34.95
CA GLY A 4 12.51 12.63 -34.69
C GLY A 4 12.78 11.16 -34.33
N SER A 5 14.01 10.71 -34.59
CA SER A 5 14.48 9.40 -34.13
C SER A 5 14.78 9.43 -32.64
N LEU A 6 14.25 8.45 -31.87
CA LEU A 6 14.62 8.26 -30.46
C LEU A 6 15.99 7.61 -30.40
N VAL A 7 16.92 8.27 -29.68
CA VAL A 7 18.30 7.80 -29.53
C VAL A 7 18.52 7.07 -28.20
N GLN A 8 19.62 6.33 -28.11
CA GLN A 8 19.99 5.60 -26.87
C GLN A 8 20.51 6.58 -25.80
N ILE A 9 20.34 6.22 -24.52
CA ILE A 9 20.75 7.06 -23.38
C ILE A 9 22.22 7.48 -23.47
N ALA A 10 23.10 6.59 -23.94
CA ALA A 10 24.54 6.86 -24.09
C ALA A 10 24.86 7.99 -25.10
N GLU A 11 23.91 8.35 -25.96
CA GLU A 11 24.08 9.37 -27.01
C GLU A 11 23.59 10.75 -26.55
N PHE A 12 22.89 10.84 -25.41
CA PHE A 12 22.30 12.11 -24.94
C PHE A 12 23.34 13.20 -24.67
N SER A 13 24.52 12.84 -24.20
CA SER A 13 25.59 13.81 -23.92
C SER A 13 26.12 14.56 -25.16
N ALA A 14 25.83 14.05 -26.35
CA ALA A 14 26.23 14.66 -27.62
C ALA A 14 25.17 15.58 -28.22
N LEU A 15 23.96 15.64 -27.62
CA LEU A 15 22.83 16.41 -28.12
C LEU A 15 22.83 17.83 -27.55
N SER A 16 22.33 18.78 -28.33
CA SER A 16 21.99 20.12 -27.86
C SER A 16 20.73 20.09 -26.97
N ASP A 17 20.51 21.14 -26.19
CA ASP A 17 19.33 21.27 -25.30
C ASP A 17 18.01 21.15 -26.07
N LEU A 18 17.92 21.71 -27.28
CA LEU A 18 16.74 21.59 -28.13
C LEU A 18 16.49 20.15 -28.60
N GLU A 19 17.56 19.41 -28.91
CA GLU A 19 17.46 18.00 -29.27
C GLU A 19 17.09 17.16 -28.04
N LEU A 20 17.63 17.45 -26.87
CA LEU A 20 17.26 16.80 -25.60
C LEU A 20 15.80 17.04 -25.26
N GLU A 21 15.28 18.25 -25.39
CA GLU A 21 13.85 18.56 -25.22
C GLU A 21 13.01 17.75 -26.21
N GLY A 22 13.45 17.66 -27.48
CA GLY A 22 12.84 16.81 -28.50
C GLY A 22 12.81 15.33 -28.12
N GLN A 23 13.92 14.80 -27.59
CA GLN A 23 14.00 13.42 -27.09
C GLN A 23 13.06 13.17 -25.90
N ALA A 24 13.05 14.05 -24.91
CA ALA A 24 12.17 13.97 -23.75
C ALA A 24 10.69 13.92 -24.19
N ARG A 25 10.28 14.78 -25.13
CA ARG A 25 8.94 14.78 -25.72
C ARG A 25 8.64 13.49 -26.46
N GLY A 26 9.59 12.98 -27.25
CA GLY A 26 9.41 11.75 -28.03
C GLY A 26 9.25 10.54 -27.13
N TRP A 27 10.04 10.43 -26.06
CA TRP A 27 9.91 9.35 -25.09
C TRP A 27 8.61 9.44 -24.29
N ALA A 28 8.13 10.63 -23.93
CA ALA A 28 6.82 10.79 -23.28
C ALA A 28 5.66 10.34 -24.19
N GLN A 29 5.75 10.57 -25.50
CA GLN A 29 4.78 10.06 -26.47
C GLN A 29 4.85 8.53 -26.61
N ALA A 30 6.06 7.97 -26.62
CA ALA A 30 6.27 6.52 -26.67
C ALA A 30 5.73 5.84 -25.39
N GLU A 31 5.94 6.42 -24.21
CA GLU A 31 5.39 5.97 -22.93
C GLU A 31 3.85 5.94 -22.96
N ALA A 32 3.23 7.03 -23.41
CA ALA A 32 1.77 7.11 -23.52
C ALA A 32 1.21 6.05 -24.47
N SER A 33 1.82 5.88 -25.65
CA SER A 33 1.44 4.84 -26.62
C SER A 33 1.63 3.43 -26.05
N ALA A 34 2.76 3.15 -25.39
CA ALA A 34 3.02 1.87 -24.75
C ALA A 34 1.99 1.58 -23.64
N SER A 35 1.60 2.60 -22.86
CA SER A 35 0.56 2.48 -21.85
C SER A 35 -0.80 2.15 -22.47
N ALA A 36 -1.18 2.77 -23.58
CA ALA A 36 -2.41 2.43 -24.30
C ALA A 36 -2.45 0.95 -24.73
N HIS A 37 -1.37 0.47 -25.32
CA HIS A 37 -1.25 -0.94 -25.73
C HIS A 37 -1.29 -1.90 -24.54
N LYS A 38 -0.65 -1.54 -23.42
CA LYS A 38 -0.73 -2.28 -22.16
C LYS A 38 -2.18 -2.40 -21.69
N HIS A 39 -2.93 -1.29 -21.63
CA HIS A 39 -4.34 -1.29 -21.24
C HIS A 39 -5.21 -2.13 -22.18
N ALA A 40 -4.96 -2.09 -23.49
CA ALA A 40 -5.68 -2.90 -24.46
C ALA A 40 -5.46 -4.40 -24.25
N ALA A 41 -4.21 -4.83 -24.00
CA ALA A 41 -3.89 -6.22 -23.70
C ALA A 41 -4.55 -6.70 -22.38
N MET A 42 -4.56 -5.84 -21.36
CA MET A 42 -5.19 -6.13 -20.07
C MET A 42 -6.72 -6.22 -20.19
N ALA A 43 -7.33 -5.32 -20.98
CA ALA A 43 -8.76 -5.34 -21.27
C ALA A 43 -9.18 -6.64 -21.98
N GLU A 44 -8.42 -7.07 -22.97
CA GLU A 44 -8.71 -8.31 -23.69
C GLU A 44 -8.62 -9.53 -22.75
N MET A 45 -7.60 -9.61 -21.93
CA MET A 45 -7.47 -10.67 -20.94
C MET A 45 -8.60 -10.67 -19.90
N PHE A 46 -8.99 -9.47 -19.44
CA PHE A 46 -10.11 -9.29 -18.51
C PHE A 46 -11.42 -9.81 -19.11
N ILE A 47 -11.72 -9.44 -20.36
CA ILE A 47 -12.95 -9.85 -21.03
C ILE A 47 -12.98 -11.37 -21.24
N ARG A 48 -11.90 -11.96 -21.72
CA ARG A 48 -11.82 -13.43 -21.87
C ARG A 48 -12.07 -14.17 -20.56
N ALA A 49 -11.53 -13.65 -19.45
CA ALA A 49 -11.66 -14.26 -18.15
C ALA A 49 -13.09 -14.12 -17.55
N THR A 50 -13.75 -12.98 -17.82
CA THR A 50 -15.03 -12.62 -17.20
C THR A 50 -16.27 -12.95 -18.06
N SER A 51 -16.09 -13.28 -19.36
CA SER A 51 -17.19 -13.58 -20.30
C SER A 51 -17.45 -15.08 -20.49
N THR A 52 -17.17 -15.91 -19.49
CA THR A 52 -17.40 -17.35 -19.58
C THR A 52 -18.57 -17.78 -18.69
N PRO A 53 -19.31 -18.84 -19.02
CA PRO A 53 -20.41 -19.34 -18.18
C PRO A 53 -19.98 -19.62 -16.72
N SER A 54 -18.79 -20.20 -16.53
CA SER A 54 -18.24 -20.43 -15.19
C SER A 54 -17.86 -19.15 -14.44
N ALA A 55 -17.63 -18.04 -15.15
CA ALA A 55 -17.44 -16.74 -14.53
C ALA A 55 -18.76 -16.18 -14.00
N ASP A 56 -19.87 -16.38 -14.74
CA ASP A 56 -21.20 -15.95 -14.31
C ASP A 56 -21.63 -16.62 -12.99
N GLU A 57 -21.35 -17.89 -12.82
CA GLU A 57 -21.63 -18.63 -11.60
C GLU A 57 -20.81 -18.11 -10.40
N ARG A 58 -19.60 -17.61 -10.66
CA ARG A 58 -18.65 -17.15 -9.63
C ARG A 58 -18.72 -15.64 -9.33
N ARG A 59 -19.62 -14.88 -9.96
CA ARG A 59 -19.78 -13.43 -9.71
C ARG A 59 -20.12 -13.08 -8.26
N TRP A 60 -20.68 -14.05 -7.53
CA TRP A 60 -21.03 -13.88 -6.13
C TRP A 60 -19.91 -14.29 -5.17
N TRP A 61 -18.84 -14.84 -5.67
CA TRP A 61 -17.72 -15.25 -4.84
C TRP A 61 -16.98 -14.03 -4.26
N PHE A 62 -16.41 -14.18 -3.06
CA PHE A 62 -15.55 -13.15 -2.49
C PHE A 62 -14.36 -12.85 -3.41
N VAL A 63 -13.71 -13.89 -3.93
CA VAL A 63 -12.73 -13.75 -5.03
C VAL A 63 -13.47 -14.06 -6.33
N ASP A 64 -14.14 -13.06 -6.88
CA ASP A 64 -14.87 -13.14 -8.14
C ASP A 64 -13.93 -13.20 -9.37
N PRO A 65 -14.43 -13.40 -10.58
CA PRO A 65 -13.61 -13.47 -11.80
C PRO A 65 -12.77 -12.21 -12.05
N ASP A 66 -13.32 -11.04 -11.73
CA ASP A 66 -12.62 -9.76 -11.87
C ASP A 66 -11.37 -9.72 -10.97
N ALA A 67 -11.54 -10.11 -9.71
CA ALA A 67 -10.46 -10.15 -8.75
C ALA A 67 -9.40 -11.20 -9.10
N ALA A 68 -9.83 -12.36 -9.61
CA ALA A 68 -8.92 -13.43 -10.02
C ALA A 68 -8.02 -13.01 -11.19
N VAL A 69 -8.58 -12.34 -12.20
CA VAL A 69 -7.78 -11.80 -13.32
C VAL A 69 -6.92 -10.63 -12.87
N GLY A 70 -7.41 -9.79 -11.95
CA GLY A 70 -6.63 -8.73 -11.33
C GLY A 70 -5.37 -9.26 -10.65
N ALA A 71 -5.47 -10.38 -9.93
CA ALA A 71 -4.30 -11.04 -9.32
C ALA A 71 -3.29 -11.52 -10.37
N GLN A 72 -3.75 -12.09 -11.47
CA GLN A 72 -2.87 -12.54 -12.55
C GLN A 72 -2.16 -11.38 -13.26
N LEU A 73 -2.88 -10.32 -13.57
CA LEU A 73 -2.33 -9.11 -14.18
C LEU A 73 -1.39 -8.35 -13.23
N GLY A 74 -1.70 -8.37 -11.92
CA GLY A 74 -0.87 -7.77 -10.89
C GLY A 74 0.47 -8.47 -10.76
N ALA A 75 0.47 -9.79 -10.70
CA ALA A 75 1.68 -10.60 -10.68
C ALA A 75 2.56 -10.36 -11.92
N ALA A 76 1.94 -10.24 -13.11
CA ALA A 76 2.65 -9.99 -14.37
C ALA A 76 3.36 -8.62 -14.43
N GLN A 77 2.90 -7.64 -13.65
CA GLN A 77 3.44 -6.28 -13.62
C GLN A 77 4.22 -5.96 -12.34
N GLY A 78 4.21 -6.83 -11.33
CA GLY A 78 4.79 -6.55 -10.03
C GLY A 78 4.01 -5.51 -9.21
N ILE A 79 2.70 -5.36 -9.45
CA ILE A 79 1.80 -4.44 -8.75
C ILE A 79 0.69 -5.21 -8.02
N THR A 80 -0.07 -4.52 -7.17
CA THR A 80 -1.18 -5.15 -6.46
C THR A 80 -2.29 -5.61 -7.40
N ALA A 81 -3.00 -6.68 -7.04
CA ALA A 81 -4.14 -7.20 -7.80
C ALA A 81 -5.21 -6.14 -8.06
N TRP A 82 -5.42 -5.24 -7.08
CA TRP A 82 -6.37 -4.15 -7.16
C TRP A 82 -5.96 -3.08 -8.19
N ALA A 83 -4.71 -2.63 -8.15
CA ALA A 83 -4.18 -1.68 -9.12
C ALA A 83 -4.27 -2.22 -10.56
N ALA A 84 -3.93 -3.50 -10.75
CA ALA A 84 -4.02 -4.16 -12.05
C ALA A 84 -5.47 -4.29 -12.53
N LEU A 85 -6.42 -4.63 -11.63
CA LEU A 85 -7.84 -4.69 -11.96
C LEU A 85 -8.37 -3.35 -12.47
N HIS A 86 -8.02 -2.25 -11.81
CA HIS A 86 -8.42 -0.90 -12.24
C HIS A 86 -7.82 -0.52 -13.60
N GLN A 87 -6.59 -0.92 -13.88
CA GLN A 87 -5.99 -0.71 -15.19
C GLN A 87 -6.74 -1.50 -16.29
N ALA A 88 -7.09 -2.77 -16.02
CA ALA A 88 -7.86 -3.59 -16.94
C ALA A 88 -9.25 -2.99 -17.22
N GLN A 89 -9.96 -2.58 -16.18
CA GLN A 89 -11.28 -1.92 -16.29
C GLN A 89 -11.21 -0.61 -17.06
N ARG A 90 -10.12 0.16 -16.89
CA ARG A 90 -9.86 1.37 -17.69
C ARG A 90 -9.65 1.03 -19.16
N GLY A 91 -8.89 -0.02 -19.45
CA GLY A 91 -8.73 -0.52 -20.82
C GLY A 91 -10.05 -0.94 -21.46
N VAL A 92 -10.95 -1.57 -20.70
CA VAL A 92 -12.33 -1.88 -21.16
C VAL A 92 -13.12 -0.60 -21.42
N ALA A 93 -13.04 0.39 -20.53
CA ALA A 93 -13.73 1.66 -20.72
C ALA A 93 -13.23 2.41 -21.98
N LEU A 94 -11.93 2.42 -22.20
CA LEU A 94 -11.33 3.02 -23.42
C LEU A 94 -11.78 2.30 -24.69
N ARG A 95 -11.86 0.98 -24.68
CA ARG A 95 -12.29 0.20 -25.83
C ARG A 95 -13.79 0.37 -26.15
N ASP A 96 -14.65 0.30 -25.12
CA ASP A 96 -16.10 0.15 -25.31
C ASP A 96 -16.86 1.48 -25.15
N ARG A 97 -16.29 2.44 -24.44
CA ARG A 97 -16.96 3.68 -24.07
C ARG A 97 -16.31 4.94 -24.65
N LEU A 98 -15.00 4.92 -24.84
CA LEU A 98 -14.20 6.07 -25.25
C LEU A 98 -13.23 5.70 -26.38
N PRO A 99 -13.72 5.09 -27.49
CA PRO A 99 -12.84 4.59 -28.56
C PRO A 99 -12.03 5.69 -29.24
N LYS A 100 -12.56 6.89 -29.43
CA LYS A 100 -11.84 8.00 -30.07
C LYS A 100 -10.76 8.59 -29.17
N VAL A 101 -11.02 8.74 -27.87
CA VAL A 101 -9.99 9.08 -26.88
C VAL A 101 -8.90 8.01 -26.88
N ASN A 102 -9.28 6.73 -26.97
CA ASN A 102 -8.32 5.63 -27.04
C ASN A 102 -7.41 5.69 -28.29
N GLU A 103 -7.92 6.13 -29.45
CA GLU A 103 -7.11 6.35 -30.65
C GLU A 103 -6.05 7.42 -30.43
N VAL A 104 -6.40 8.55 -29.79
CA VAL A 104 -5.47 9.63 -29.46
C VAL A 104 -4.42 9.15 -28.45
N PHE A 105 -4.83 8.35 -27.47
CA PHE A 105 -3.94 7.75 -26.48
C PHE A 105 -2.97 6.74 -27.12
N ALA A 106 -3.46 5.87 -28.00
CA ALA A 106 -2.63 4.92 -28.72
C ALA A 106 -1.60 5.60 -29.65
N ALA A 107 -1.96 6.78 -30.19
CA ALA A 107 -1.03 7.61 -30.93
C ALA A 107 0.02 8.34 -30.06
N GLY A 108 -0.05 8.21 -28.74
CA GLY A 108 0.89 8.86 -27.80
C GLY A 108 0.68 10.36 -27.63
N LEU A 109 -0.48 10.88 -28.01
CA LEU A 109 -0.76 12.32 -28.03
C LEU A 109 -1.37 12.85 -26.70
N VAL A 110 -1.66 11.96 -25.76
CA VAL A 110 -2.21 12.27 -24.44
C VAL A 110 -1.62 11.33 -23.39
N SER A 111 -1.31 11.84 -22.21
CA SER A 111 -0.74 11.04 -21.11
C SER A 111 -1.76 10.11 -20.45
N GLU A 112 -1.28 9.01 -19.84
CA GLU A 112 -2.12 8.09 -19.06
C GLU A 112 -2.87 8.80 -17.93
N MET A 113 -2.27 9.82 -17.31
CA MET A 113 -2.89 10.58 -16.23
C MET A 113 -4.15 11.30 -16.69
N ILE A 114 -4.12 11.98 -17.84
CA ILE A 114 -5.29 12.65 -18.42
C ILE A 114 -6.36 11.63 -18.79
N VAL A 115 -5.98 10.53 -19.44
CA VAL A 115 -6.91 9.45 -19.82
C VAL A 115 -7.57 8.82 -18.59
N ARG A 116 -6.82 8.61 -17.51
CA ARG A 116 -7.35 8.10 -16.23
C ARG A 116 -8.43 9.04 -15.69
N ASN A 117 -8.19 10.34 -15.75
CA ASN A 117 -9.14 11.35 -15.29
C ASN A 117 -10.40 11.39 -16.16
N ILE A 118 -10.26 11.35 -17.48
CA ILE A 118 -11.38 11.26 -18.42
C ILE A 118 -12.25 10.02 -18.12
N CYS A 119 -11.63 8.84 -18.01
CA CYS A 119 -12.36 7.60 -17.70
C CYS A 119 -13.10 7.69 -16.34
N TRP A 120 -12.49 8.32 -15.34
CA TRP A 120 -13.09 8.49 -14.03
C TRP A 120 -14.26 9.48 -14.06
N SER A 121 -14.12 10.63 -14.72
CA SER A 121 -15.15 11.66 -14.79
C SER A 121 -16.36 11.22 -15.60
N THR A 122 -16.15 10.48 -16.70
CA THR A 122 -17.24 9.98 -17.56
C THR A 122 -17.91 8.69 -17.04
N ALA A 123 -17.44 8.11 -15.92
CA ALA A 123 -17.94 6.81 -15.43
C ALA A 123 -19.43 6.81 -15.02
N LEU A 124 -20.02 7.97 -14.69
CA LEU A 124 -21.44 8.11 -14.33
C LEU A 124 -22.36 8.23 -15.56
N MET A 125 -21.82 8.43 -16.74
CA MET A 125 -22.61 8.55 -17.97
C MET A 125 -23.11 7.18 -18.42
N LEU A 126 -24.42 7.02 -18.49
CA LEU A 126 -25.06 5.74 -18.86
C LEU A 126 -25.60 5.74 -20.27
N GLU A 127 -25.90 6.91 -20.87
CA GLU A 127 -26.49 7.02 -22.17
C GLU A 127 -25.42 6.94 -23.28
N PRO A 128 -25.44 5.90 -24.13
CA PRO A 128 -24.39 5.67 -25.14
C PRO A 128 -24.25 6.84 -26.12
N ASP A 129 -25.36 7.45 -26.52
CA ASP A 129 -25.35 8.55 -27.51
C ASP A 129 -24.66 9.80 -26.94
N LYS A 130 -24.94 10.16 -25.69
CA LYS A 130 -24.27 11.28 -25.02
C LYS A 130 -22.79 11.01 -24.80
N LEU A 131 -22.47 9.77 -24.43
CA LEU A 131 -21.08 9.35 -24.26
C LEU A 131 -20.29 9.40 -25.57
N ALA A 132 -20.89 9.00 -26.69
CA ALA A 132 -20.25 9.08 -28.01
C ALA A 132 -20.00 10.55 -28.46
N LEU A 133 -20.87 11.47 -28.08
CA LEU A 133 -20.64 12.91 -28.31
C LEU A 133 -19.48 13.45 -27.51
N ILE A 134 -19.40 13.12 -26.21
CA ILE A 134 -18.29 13.52 -25.35
C ILE A 134 -16.97 12.89 -25.82
N ASP A 135 -16.96 11.61 -26.16
CA ASP A 135 -15.77 10.93 -26.67
C ASP A 135 -15.22 11.66 -27.91
N ALA A 136 -16.10 12.07 -28.81
CA ALA A 136 -15.70 12.82 -30.01
C ALA A 136 -15.14 14.22 -29.67
N GLU A 137 -15.81 14.97 -28.80
CA GLU A 137 -15.37 16.31 -28.41
C GLU A 137 -14.06 16.27 -27.62
N LEU A 138 -13.90 15.31 -26.69
CA LEU A 138 -12.66 15.09 -25.97
C LEU A 138 -11.52 14.76 -26.94
N ALA A 139 -11.70 13.76 -27.80
CA ALA A 139 -10.67 13.33 -28.75
C ALA A 139 -10.18 14.46 -29.66
N ALA A 140 -11.07 15.39 -30.04
CA ALA A 140 -10.73 16.54 -30.85
C ALA A 140 -9.83 17.57 -30.14
N GLN A 141 -9.85 17.61 -28.80
CA GLN A 141 -9.22 18.67 -28.00
C GLN A 141 -8.00 18.19 -27.22
N ILE A 142 -7.99 16.93 -26.72
CA ILE A 142 -7.03 16.44 -25.72
C ILE A 142 -5.57 16.48 -26.18
N SER A 143 -5.29 16.39 -27.47
CA SER A 143 -3.92 16.52 -27.99
C SER A 143 -3.30 17.91 -27.76
N GLY A 144 -4.14 18.93 -27.54
CA GLY A 144 -3.72 20.29 -27.22
C GLY A 144 -3.58 20.58 -25.72
N TRP A 145 -4.00 19.68 -24.86
CA TRP A 145 -4.09 19.91 -23.41
C TRP A 145 -2.75 19.82 -22.65
N GLY A 146 -1.67 19.38 -23.29
CA GLY A 146 -0.34 19.35 -22.66
C GLY A 146 0.21 20.70 -22.21
N LYS A 147 -0.50 21.82 -22.51
CA LYS A 147 -0.18 23.18 -22.05
C LYS A 147 -1.09 23.66 -20.93
N LEU A 148 -2.07 22.89 -20.53
CA LEU A 148 -3.03 23.22 -19.49
C LEU A 148 -2.57 22.63 -18.15
N THR A 149 -2.89 23.33 -17.06
CA THR A 149 -2.75 22.77 -15.72
C THR A 149 -3.76 21.64 -15.52
N LEU A 150 -3.49 20.72 -14.59
CA LEU A 150 -4.42 19.62 -14.26
C LEU A 150 -5.80 20.15 -13.87
N LYS A 151 -5.85 21.26 -13.14
CA LYS A 151 -7.11 21.90 -12.74
C LYS A 151 -7.91 22.43 -13.94
N GLU A 152 -7.25 22.98 -14.93
CA GLU A 152 -7.90 23.44 -16.16
C GLU A 152 -8.41 22.27 -16.99
N ILE A 153 -7.66 21.17 -17.04
CA ILE A 153 -8.08 19.91 -17.68
C ILE A 153 -9.34 19.37 -17.01
N ASP A 154 -9.34 19.30 -15.66
CA ASP A 154 -10.50 18.84 -14.89
C ASP A 154 -11.73 19.70 -15.16
N ASN A 155 -11.57 21.03 -15.09
CA ASN A 155 -12.65 21.96 -15.40
C ASN A 155 -13.20 21.79 -16.82
N THR A 156 -12.31 21.59 -17.80
CA THR A 156 -12.71 21.40 -19.20
C THR A 156 -13.51 20.11 -19.40
N ILE A 157 -13.10 19.01 -18.72
CA ILE A 157 -13.84 17.75 -18.74
C ILE A 157 -15.21 17.94 -18.10
N ASP A 158 -15.25 18.63 -16.96
CA ASP A 158 -16.48 18.91 -16.21
C ASP A 158 -17.46 19.76 -17.02
N ASP A 159 -16.97 20.79 -17.71
CA ASP A 159 -17.80 21.64 -18.60
C ASP A 159 -18.41 20.82 -19.74
N LEU A 160 -17.67 19.91 -20.35
CA LEU A 160 -18.19 19.00 -21.39
C LEU A 160 -19.26 18.05 -20.82
N ILE A 161 -19.06 17.52 -19.62
CA ILE A 161 -20.04 16.66 -18.95
C ILE A 161 -21.31 17.48 -18.63
N LEU A 162 -21.18 18.67 -18.09
CA LEU A 162 -22.30 19.55 -17.78
C LEU A 162 -23.09 19.94 -19.04
N LYS A 163 -22.40 20.11 -20.16
CA LYS A 163 -23.02 20.43 -21.45
C LYS A 163 -23.90 19.29 -21.98
N HIS A 164 -23.45 18.03 -21.86
CA HIS A 164 -24.09 16.87 -22.49
C HIS A 164 -24.93 16.03 -21.55
N ASP A 165 -24.51 15.86 -20.30
CA ASP A 165 -25.23 15.08 -19.26
C ASP A 165 -25.02 15.66 -17.86
N PRO A 166 -25.69 16.76 -17.50
CA PRO A 166 -25.56 17.40 -16.19
C PRO A 166 -25.81 16.46 -15.01
N GLY A 167 -26.63 15.41 -15.21
CA GLY A 167 -26.91 14.39 -14.19
C GLY A 167 -25.70 13.48 -13.90
N SER A 168 -24.70 13.46 -14.78
CA SER A 168 -23.48 12.68 -14.62
C SER A 168 -22.32 13.46 -14.01
N PHE A 169 -22.48 14.74 -13.71
CA PHE A 169 -21.46 15.56 -13.08
C PHE A 169 -21.18 15.09 -11.63
N ARG A 170 -19.91 14.87 -11.31
CA ARG A 170 -19.50 14.41 -9.98
C ARG A 170 -19.46 15.56 -8.95
N ARG A 171 -20.63 16.01 -8.53
CA ARG A 171 -20.76 17.06 -7.53
C ARG A 171 -20.51 16.55 -6.12
N GLY A 172 -20.08 17.02 -5.22
CA GLY A 172 -20.23 16.94 -3.77
C GLY A 172 -20.11 15.57 -3.06
N ARG A 173 -20.29 14.44 -3.73
CA ARG A 173 -19.97 13.15 -3.12
C ARG A 173 -18.49 12.83 -3.21
N ALA A 174 -17.80 13.37 -4.21
CA ALA A 174 -16.33 13.32 -4.27
C ALA A 174 -15.72 14.01 -3.04
N SER A 175 -16.25 15.16 -2.60
CA SER A 175 -15.75 15.80 -1.38
C SER A 175 -16.21 15.12 -0.08
N ARG A 176 -17.36 14.41 -0.06
CA ARG A 176 -17.80 13.60 1.10
C ARG A 176 -17.24 12.18 1.10
N ARG A 177 -17.02 11.57 -0.07
CA ARG A 177 -16.35 10.28 -0.25
C ARG A 177 -14.84 10.38 -0.35
N GLY A 178 -14.32 11.55 -0.64
CA GLY A 178 -12.89 11.83 -0.60
C GLY A 178 -12.31 11.82 0.82
N ARG A 179 -13.02 11.18 1.76
CA ARG A 179 -12.46 10.87 3.08
C ARG A 179 -11.50 9.70 2.92
N TYR A 180 -10.28 9.92 3.28
CA TYR A 180 -9.27 8.89 3.35
C TYR A 180 -8.34 9.20 4.52
N PHE A 181 -7.71 8.19 5.01
CA PHE A 181 -6.70 8.28 6.04
C PHE A 181 -5.69 7.17 5.73
N ASP A 182 -4.55 7.58 5.20
CA ASP A 182 -3.47 6.70 4.78
C ASP A 182 -2.27 6.91 5.70
N ILE A 183 -1.63 5.83 6.08
CA ILE A 183 -0.43 5.81 6.91
C ILE A 183 0.68 5.15 6.11
N GLY A 184 1.78 5.86 5.96
CA GLY A 184 2.95 5.44 5.19
C GLY A 184 2.96 5.99 3.77
N SER A 185 4.16 6.28 3.31
CA SER A 185 4.48 6.70 1.95
C SER A 185 5.69 5.90 1.44
N PRO A 186 5.77 5.60 0.14
CA PRO A 186 6.98 4.97 -0.43
C PRO A 186 8.26 5.76 -0.24
N THR A 187 8.14 7.06 0.09
CA THR A 187 9.26 7.99 0.30
C THR A 187 9.58 8.22 1.77
N ASP A 188 8.91 7.51 2.69
CA ASP A 188 9.15 7.70 4.12
C ASP A 188 10.57 7.29 4.50
N ALA A 189 11.17 8.09 5.36
CA ALA A 189 12.44 7.76 5.98
C ALA A 189 12.27 6.61 7.01
N PRO A 190 13.33 5.83 7.28
CA PRO A 190 13.27 4.79 8.32
C PRO A 190 12.82 5.35 9.68
N GLY A 191 11.87 4.67 10.31
CA GLY A 191 11.32 5.07 11.62
C GLY A 191 10.22 6.13 11.59
N VAL A 192 9.90 6.69 10.42
CA VAL A 192 8.85 7.71 10.26
C VAL A 192 7.80 7.21 9.26
N LEU A 193 6.54 7.49 9.53
CA LEU A 193 5.43 7.22 8.61
C LEU A 193 4.66 8.51 8.35
N THR A 194 4.55 8.88 7.07
CA THR A 194 3.71 10.01 6.67
C THR A 194 2.24 9.66 6.88
N VAL A 195 1.50 10.53 7.55
CA VAL A 195 0.05 10.42 7.68
C VAL A 195 -0.60 11.45 6.76
N THR A 196 -1.40 10.96 5.81
CA THR A 196 -2.18 11.81 4.92
C THR A 196 -3.66 11.47 5.02
N GLY A 197 -4.50 12.50 5.03
CA GLY A 197 -5.92 12.23 5.18
C GLY A 197 -6.80 13.41 4.81
N ARG A 198 -8.06 13.11 4.49
CA ARG A 198 -9.12 14.07 4.31
C ARG A 198 -10.29 13.68 5.21
N LEU A 199 -10.47 14.43 6.27
CA LEU A 199 -11.53 14.22 7.26
C LEU A 199 -12.77 15.06 6.94
N GLN A 200 -13.92 14.67 7.47
CA GLN A 200 -15.08 15.56 7.52
C GLN A 200 -14.75 16.76 8.42
N ALA A 201 -15.21 17.95 8.07
CA ALA A 201 -14.86 19.18 8.78
C ALA A 201 -15.12 19.11 10.29
N HIS A 202 -16.25 18.52 10.71
CA HIS A 202 -16.55 18.35 12.13
C HIS A 202 -15.59 17.41 12.86
N LEU A 203 -15.13 16.33 12.20
CA LEU A 203 -14.12 15.43 12.76
C LEU A 203 -12.73 16.08 12.79
N GLY A 204 -12.34 16.76 11.70
CA GLY A 204 -11.08 17.49 11.66
C GLY A 204 -11.01 18.57 12.74
N ASN A 205 -12.08 19.36 12.91
CA ASN A 205 -12.16 20.37 13.96
C ASN A 205 -12.14 19.74 15.36
N ALA A 206 -12.80 18.59 15.56
CA ALA A 206 -12.78 17.88 16.83
C ALA A 206 -11.38 17.34 17.17
N TYR A 207 -10.66 16.82 16.17
CA TYR A 207 -9.27 16.40 16.36
C TYR A 207 -8.36 17.57 16.70
N ASP A 208 -8.48 18.68 15.97
CA ASP A 208 -7.65 19.86 16.22
C ASP A 208 -7.93 20.48 17.58
N ALA A 209 -9.21 20.55 17.99
CA ALA A 209 -9.60 21.02 19.33
C ALA A 209 -9.05 20.09 20.42
N ARG A 210 -9.10 18.77 20.24
CA ARG A 210 -8.56 17.81 21.21
C ARG A 210 -7.05 17.89 21.33
N ILE A 211 -6.34 18.05 20.20
CA ILE A 211 -4.89 18.27 20.20
C ILE A 211 -4.56 19.57 20.97
N ALA A 212 -5.28 20.65 20.71
CA ALA A 212 -5.08 21.93 21.39
C ALA A 212 -5.31 21.80 22.91
N GLU A 213 -6.38 21.11 23.34
CA GLU A 213 -6.68 20.85 24.74
C GLU A 213 -5.56 20.07 25.45
N LEU A 214 -5.00 19.05 24.77
CA LEU A 214 -3.87 18.26 25.30
C LEU A 214 -2.61 19.13 25.47
N ILE A 215 -2.32 19.99 24.48
CA ILE A 215 -1.17 20.90 24.52
C ILE A 215 -1.33 21.96 25.62
N GLU A 216 -2.54 22.51 25.84
CA GLU A 216 -2.80 23.43 26.94
C GLU A 216 -2.56 22.80 28.32
N GLY A 217 -2.62 21.48 28.41
CA GLY A 217 -2.27 20.72 29.61
C GLY A 217 -0.78 20.71 29.94
N VAL A 218 0.10 21.02 29.00
CA VAL A 218 1.55 21.06 29.17
C VAL A 218 2.01 22.42 29.70
N CYS A 219 3.10 22.47 30.48
CA CYS A 219 3.58 23.73 31.01
C CYS A 219 4.31 24.57 29.93
N PRO A 220 4.42 25.91 30.10
CA PRO A 220 5.09 26.79 29.15
C PRO A 220 6.58 26.54 29.00
N ASP A 221 7.20 25.86 29.96
CA ASP A 221 8.65 25.57 29.99
C ASP A 221 8.98 24.20 29.37
N ASP A 222 8.02 23.55 28.71
CA ASP A 222 8.26 22.31 27.98
C ASP A 222 9.22 22.55 26.79
N PRO A 223 10.30 21.77 26.64
CA PRO A 223 11.32 22.01 25.63
C PRO A 223 10.87 21.73 24.20
N ARG A 224 9.78 21.00 24.01
CA ARG A 224 9.30 20.58 22.69
C ARG A 224 8.71 21.74 21.90
N THR A 225 8.92 21.72 20.60
CA THR A 225 8.25 22.64 19.66
C THR A 225 6.75 22.34 19.56
N LEU A 226 5.97 23.30 19.09
CA LEU A 226 4.54 23.08 18.86
C LEU A 226 4.24 21.88 17.93
N ASN A 227 5.10 21.62 16.94
CA ASN A 227 4.94 20.51 16.02
C ASN A 227 5.19 19.17 16.72
N GLU A 228 6.18 19.08 17.58
CA GLU A 228 6.46 17.90 18.42
C GLU A 228 5.32 17.65 19.40
N LEU A 229 4.84 18.68 20.09
CA LEU A 229 3.66 18.58 20.96
C LEU A 229 2.41 18.12 20.23
N ARG A 230 2.17 18.58 18.98
CA ARG A 230 1.07 18.10 18.15
C ARG A 230 1.23 16.64 17.74
N HIS A 231 2.45 16.20 17.44
CA HIS A 231 2.78 14.80 17.17
C HIS A 231 2.49 13.92 18.39
N ASP A 232 3.01 14.29 19.56
CA ASP A 232 2.87 13.50 20.79
C ASP A 232 1.43 13.46 21.30
N ALA A 233 0.66 14.54 21.06
CA ALA A 233 -0.77 14.57 21.34
C ALA A 233 -1.55 13.51 20.53
N LEU A 234 -1.10 13.10 19.33
CA LEU A 234 -1.71 11.99 18.60
C LEU A 234 -1.51 10.66 19.35
N GLY A 235 -0.32 10.44 19.93
CA GLY A 235 -0.04 9.29 20.79
C GLY A 235 -0.94 9.29 22.03
N ALA A 236 -1.06 10.42 22.71
CA ALA A 236 -1.93 10.57 23.87
C ALA A 236 -3.41 10.31 23.54
N ILE A 237 -3.89 10.70 22.36
CA ILE A 237 -5.26 10.41 21.90
C ILE A 237 -5.45 8.91 21.70
N LEU A 238 -4.48 8.21 21.08
CA LEU A 238 -4.54 6.77 20.85
C LEU A 238 -4.54 5.97 22.16
N ASP A 239 -3.75 6.41 23.12
CA ASP A 239 -3.61 5.75 24.43
C ASP A 239 -4.69 6.21 25.44
N HIS A 240 -5.58 7.12 25.04
CA HIS A 240 -6.59 7.73 25.94
C HIS A 240 -5.97 8.36 27.20
N THR A 241 -4.81 9.00 27.04
CA THR A 241 -4.04 9.62 28.14
C THR A 241 -4.02 11.14 28.00
N THR A 242 -3.37 11.81 28.96
CA THR A 242 -2.96 13.20 28.85
C THR A 242 -1.55 13.29 28.28
N LEU A 243 -1.20 14.44 27.71
CA LEU A 243 0.16 14.69 27.24
C LEU A 243 1.06 14.98 28.43
N ALA A 244 2.09 14.16 28.64
CA ALA A 244 3.06 14.36 29.68
C ALA A 244 3.94 15.58 29.39
N CYS A 245 4.31 16.35 30.44
CA CYS A 245 5.25 17.45 30.34
C CYS A 245 6.70 16.93 30.44
N GLU A 246 7.59 17.42 29.59
CA GLU A 246 9.02 17.10 29.58
C GLU A 246 9.91 18.23 30.15
N CYS A 247 9.34 19.19 30.87
CA CYS A 247 10.12 20.21 31.51
C CYS A 247 11.02 19.63 32.64
N GLU A 248 12.15 20.28 32.88
CA GLU A 248 13.13 19.87 33.91
C GLU A 248 12.67 20.15 35.37
N ASP A 249 11.50 20.76 35.55
CA ASP A 249 11.00 21.10 36.89
C ASP A 249 10.48 19.82 37.62
N PRO A 250 11.15 19.36 38.69
CA PRO A 250 10.74 18.17 39.43
C PRO A 250 9.39 18.35 40.13
N ASP A 251 8.94 19.56 40.37
CA ASP A 251 7.67 19.89 41.04
C ASP A 251 6.54 20.14 40.00
N CYS A 252 6.81 19.99 38.71
CA CYS A 252 5.78 20.13 37.68
C CYS A 252 4.72 19.05 37.84
N VAL A 253 3.51 19.45 38.22
CA VAL A 253 2.36 18.56 38.40
C VAL A 253 1.66 18.22 37.07
N ARG A 254 2.01 18.91 35.97
CA ARG A 254 1.41 18.71 34.67
C ARG A 254 2.05 17.49 33.99
N GLY A 255 1.27 16.48 33.69
CA GLY A 255 1.71 15.31 32.96
C GLY A 255 2.17 14.08 33.78
N ARG A 256 2.06 14.11 35.09
CA ARG A 256 2.40 12.93 35.93
C ARG A 256 1.29 11.87 36.03
N GLU A 257 0.04 12.18 35.71
CA GLU A 257 -1.04 11.21 35.65
C GLU A 257 -1.04 10.46 34.32
N GLN A 258 -0.34 9.34 34.28
CA GLN A 258 -0.46 8.37 33.21
C GLN A 258 -1.65 7.45 33.48
N SER A 259 -2.73 7.60 32.71
CA SER A 259 -3.80 6.60 32.69
C SER A 259 -3.31 5.31 32.02
N PRO A 260 -3.90 4.13 32.34
CA PRO A 260 -3.46 2.87 31.78
C PRO A 260 -3.51 2.90 30.26
N ARG A 261 -2.42 2.51 29.62
CA ARG A 261 -2.26 2.44 28.17
C ARG A 261 -3.26 1.44 27.59
N GLY A 262 -3.88 1.79 26.47
CA GLY A 262 -4.70 0.88 25.69
C GLY A 262 -3.89 -0.34 25.21
N HIS A 263 -4.56 -1.46 24.93
CA HIS A 263 -3.91 -2.68 24.43
C HIS A 263 -3.54 -2.54 22.94
N LEU A 264 -2.60 -1.63 22.62
CA LEU A 264 -2.03 -1.58 21.27
C LEU A 264 -0.89 -2.60 21.19
N VAL A 265 -1.02 -3.59 20.32
CA VAL A 265 0.04 -4.58 20.09
C VAL A 265 0.76 -4.23 18.80
N VAL A 266 2.03 -3.88 18.92
CA VAL A 266 2.93 -3.65 17.78
C VAL A 266 3.92 -4.80 17.70
N HIS A 267 3.94 -5.53 16.57
CA HIS A 267 4.89 -6.62 16.36
C HIS A 267 6.15 -6.09 15.68
N VAL A 268 7.29 -6.32 16.34
CA VAL A 268 8.62 -5.92 15.87
C VAL A 268 9.51 -7.15 15.79
N ILE A 269 10.33 -7.24 14.74
CA ILE A 269 11.40 -8.23 14.62
C ILE A 269 12.72 -7.50 14.68
N ALA A 270 13.57 -7.88 15.62
CA ALA A 270 14.90 -7.32 15.77
C ALA A 270 15.93 -8.44 15.99
N ARG A 271 17.17 -8.16 15.65
CA ARG A 271 18.31 -9.02 16.02
C ARG A 271 18.59 -8.89 17.52
N GLU A 272 19.23 -9.89 18.10
CA GLU A 272 19.56 -9.91 19.51
C GLU A 272 20.50 -8.75 19.90
N ASP A 273 21.49 -8.44 19.04
CA ASP A 273 22.38 -7.30 19.22
C ASP A 273 21.62 -5.95 19.22
N THR A 274 20.63 -5.79 18.36
CA THR A 274 19.77 -4.60 18.31
C THR A 274 18.89 -4.48 19.55
N VAL A 275 18.31 -5.60 20.01
CA VAL A 275 17.49 -5.64 21.23
C VAL A 275 18.34 -5.26 22.46
N THR A 276 19.53 -5.85 22.59
CA THR A 276 20.45 -5.59 23.70
C THR A 276 20.92 -4.13 23.71
N ALA A 277 21.27 -3.58 22.55
CA ALA A 277 21.67 -2.18 22.44
C ALA A 277 20.52 -1.22 22.79
N ALA A 278 19.29 -1.52 22.33
CA ALA A 278 18.12 -0.72 22.63
C ALA A 278 17.76 -0.77 24.13
N GLN A 279 17.84 -1.94 24.77
CA GLN A 279 17.62 -2.08 26.21
C GLN A 279 18.66 -1.29 27.03
N HIS A 280 19.92 -1.36 26.62
CA HIS A 280 20.98 -0.61 27.29
C HIS A 280 20.77 0.91 27.17
N ALA A 281 20.39 1.38 25.98
CA ALA A 281 20.10 2.80 25.77
C ALA A 281 18.86 3.27 26.56
N ALA A 282 17.81 2.45 26.62
CA ALA A 282 16.61 2.76 27.37
C ALA A 282 16.86 2.84 28.90
N THR A 283 17.80 2.04 29.44
CA THR A 283 18.18 2.09 30.87
C THR A 283 19.11 3.25 31.18
N THR A 284 19.98 3.66 30.26
CA THR A 284 20.90 4.80 30.49
C THR A 284 20.20 6.15 30.39
N ASN A 285 19.08 6.23 29.69
CA ASN A 285 18.23 7.42 29.63
C ASN A 285 17.25 7.55 30.82
N ASN A 286 17.22 6.57 31.76
CA ASN A 286 16.42 6.60 32.97
C ASN A 286 17.33 6.37 34.21
N PRO A 287 17.97 7.41 34.78
CA PRO A 287 19.00 7.27 35.81
C PRO A 287 18.47 6.83 37.21
N ASP A 288 17.15 6.70 37.39
CA ASP A 288 16.54 6.51 38.72
C ASP A 288 15.99 5.09 39.02
N GLU A 289 16.30 4.06 38.25
CA GLU A 289 15.87 2.70 38.58
C GLU A 289 17.08 1.78 38.91
N PRO A 290 17.23 1.30 40.16
CA PRO A 290 18.28 0.35 40.50
C PRO A 290 18.01 -0.99 39.82
N ALA A 291 19.04 -1.55 39.21
CA ALA A 291 19.02 -2.87 38.58
C ALA A 291 18.53 -3.95 39.59
N THR A 292 17.30 -4.40 39.42
CA THR A 292 16.82 -5.59 40.14
C THR A 292 17.06 -6.82 39.25
N ASP A 293 18.14 -7.52 39.58
CA ASP A 293 18.33 -8.91 39.19
C ASP A 293 17.24 -9.76 39.84
N THR A 294 16.20 -10.08 39.10
CA THR A 294 15.24 -11.10 39.51
C THR A 294 15.06 -12.07 38.35
N PRO A 295 15.40 -13.36 38.51
CA PRO A 295 15.15 -14.34 37.46
C PRO A 295 13.65 -14.51 37.28
N ALA A 296 13.20 -14.44 36.03
CA ALA A 296 11.81 -14.64 35.62
C ALA A 296 11.34 -16.04 36.04
N ALA A 297 10.36 -16.08 36.93
CA ALA A 297 9.60 -17.29 37.22
C ALA A 297 8.67 -17.59 36.07
N ASP A 298 8.78 -18.80 35.51
CA ASP A 298 7.87 -19.38 34.56
C ASP A 298 6.44 -19.41 35.11
N THR A 299 5.63 -18.46 34.75
CA THR A 299 4.18 -18.51 34.93
C THR A 299 3.57 -18.67 33.56
N GLU A 300 3.11 -19.86 33.23
CA GLU A 300 2.28 -20.11 32.05
C GLU A 300 1.03 -19.24 32.15
N PRO A 301 0.76 -18.38 31.12
CA PRO A 301 -0.53 -17.71 31.05
C PRO A 301 -1.57 -18.69 30.55
N ALA A 302 -2.70 -18.74 31.24
CA ALA A 302 -3.90 -19.50 30.90
C ALA A 302 -4.31 -19.24 29.44
N GLU A 303 -4.65 -20.32 28.73
CA GLU A 303 -5.21 -20.28 27.39
C GLU A 303 -6.48 -19.41 27.36
N PRO A 304 -6.62 -18.45 26.45
CA PRO A 304 -7.91 -17.82 26.21
C PRO A 304 -8.81 -18.84 25.50
N ALA A 305 -10.00 -19.00 26.02
CA ALA A 305 -11.06 -19.84 25.48
C ALA A 305 -11.32 -19.51 23.99
N ASP A 306 -11.48 -20.56 23.20
CA ASP A 306 -11.93 -20.50 21.81
C ASP A 306 -13.26 -19.75 21.71
N ASP A 307 -13.24 -18.51 21.27
CA ASP A 307 -14.42 -17.79 20.82
C ASP A 307 -14.57 -18.05 19.31
N ILE A 308 -15.35 -19.08 18.99
CA ILE A 308 -15.77 -19.43 17.63
C ILE A 308 -16.93 -18.50 17.26
N GLY A 309 -16.62 -17.34 16.70
CA GLY A 309 -17.65 -16.40 16.31
C GLY A 309 -17.14 -15.18 15.54
N ASP A 310 -16.21 -15.35 14.63
CA ASP A 310 -15.93 -14.32 13.64
C ASP A 310 -16.78 -14.58 12.39
N GLU A 311 -18.02 -14.07 12.41
CA GLU A 311 -18.68 -13.72 11.16
C GLU A 311 -17.74 -12.76 10.42
N PRO A 312 -17.43 -12.98 9.11
CA PRO A 312 -16.61 -12.06 8.36
C PRO A 312 -17.27 -10.69 8.41
N ALA A 313 -16.61 -9.74 9.07
CA ALA A 313 -17.01 -8.34 9.01
C ALA A 313 -17.26 -8.01 7.54
N ASP A 314 -18.48 -7.59 7.22
CA ASP A 314 -18.84 -7.07 5.91
C ASP A 314 -17.80 -6.01 5.57
N ASP A 315 -16.87 -6.39 4.68
CA ASP A 315 -16.00 -5.41 4.01
C ASP A 315 -16.97 -4.38 3.42
N PRO A 316 -17.00 -3.14 3.91
CA PRO A 316 -17.90 -2.16 3.34
C PRO A 316 -17.54 -2.12 1.87
N ASP A 317 -18.45 -2.55 1.00
CA ASP A 317 -18.34 -2.45 -0.45
C ASP A 317 -17.99 -1.00 -0.80
N ILE A 318 -16.71 -0.69 -0.69
CA ILE A 318 -16.14 0.53 -1.19
C ILE A 318 -16.26 0.39 -2.69
N ALA A 319 -17.29 1.01 -3.22
CA ALA A 319 -17.32 1.31 -4.63
C ALA A 319 -15.93 1.84 -5.00
N PRO A 320 -15.43 1.56 -6.22
CA PRO A 320 -14.09 1.95 -6.59
C PRO A 320 -13.94 3.47 -6.53
N ALA A 321 -13.77 4.00 -5.34
CA ALA A 321 -13.00 5.20 -5.18
C ALA A 321 -11.63 4.77 -5.68
N ALA A 322 -11.21 5.31 -6.82
CA ALA A 322 -9.84 5.22 -7.21
C ALA A 322 -9.02 5.55 -5.96
N SER A 323 -8.44 4.54 -5.35
CA SER A 323 -7.35 4.76 -4.42
C SER A 323 -6.24 5.28 -5.31
N VAL A 324 -6.26 6.58 -5.46
CA VAL A 324 -5.15 7.33 -5.98
C VAL A 324 -4.09 7.21 -4.91
N THR A 325 -3.21 6.25 -5.04
CA THR A 325 -1.84 6.48 -4.65
C THR A 325 -1.29 7.45 -5.70
N ALA A 326 -1.77 8.68 -5.66
CA ALA A 326 -1.04 9.79 -6.18
C ALA A 326 0.15 9.93 -5.24
N ALA A 327 1.35 9.71 -5.75
CA ALA A 327 2.49 10.37 -5.18
C ALA A 327 2.10 11.85 -5.03
N PRO A 328 2.31 12.47 -3.87
CA PRO A 328 2.08 13.90 -3.75
C PRO A 328 3.04 14.57 -4.74
N ASP A 329 2.50 15.17 -5.80
CA ASP A 329 3.22 16.23 -6.49
C ASP A 329 3.41 17.32 -5.45
N THR A 330 4.61 17.40 -4.93
CA THR A 330 5.13 18.56 -4.23
C THR A 330 5.25 19.68 -5.27
N THR A 331 4.15 20.38 -5.51
CA THR A 331 4.21 21.73 -6.04
C THR A 331 4.81 22.58 -4.92
N ALA A 332 6.14 22.73 -4.95
CA ALA A 332 6.81 23.80 -4.25
C ALA A 332 6.24 25.11 -4.82
N GLU A 333 5.46 25.82 -4.02
CA GLU A 333 5.24 27.24 -4.24
C GLU A 333 6.59 27.92 -4.08
N THR A 334 7.18 28.31 -5.21
CA THR A 334 8.31 29.22 -5.25
C THR A 334 7.83 30.59 -4.82
N VAL A 335 8.10 30.93 -3.57
CA VAL A 335 8.12 32.33 -3.13
C VAL A 335 9.31 32.98 -3.83
N GLU A 336 9.04 33.85 -4.79
CA GLU A 336 10.04 34.71 -5.38
C GLU A 336 10.54 35.72 -4.31
N THR A 337 11.70 35.45 -3.75
CA THR A 337 12.53 36.49 -3.17
C THR A 337 13.72 36.72 -4.10
N GLY A 338 13.66 37.83 -4.84
CA GLY A 338 14.76 38.29 -5.64
C GLY A 338 16.00 38.57 -4.77
N CYS A 339 17.11 37.96 -5.15
CA CYS A 339 18.45 38.45 -4.79
C CYS A 339 19.32 38.26 -6.01
N ASP A 340 19.72 39.40 -6.58
CA ASP A 340 20.75 39.52 -7.59
C ASP A 340 22.06 38.92 -7.05
N ALA A 341 22.57 37.89 -7.71
CA ALA A 341 23.93 37.41 -7.51
C ALA A 341 24.60 37.23 -8.87
N GLU A 342 25.65 38.00 -9.09
CA GLU A 342 26.49 37.96 -10.28
C GLU A 342 27.20 36.60 -10.45
N PRO A 343 27.58 36.23 -11.69
CA PRO A 343 28.19 34.94 -11.96
C PRO A 343 29.66 34.91 -11.47
N VAL A 344 29.93 33.96 -10.58
CA VAL A 344 31.30 33.66 -10.14
C VAL A 344 31.99 32.82 -11.20
N SER A 345 33.06 33.37 -11.78
CA SER A 345 33.95 32.68 -12.72
C SER A 345 34.68 31.51 -12.03
N VAL A 346 34.66 30.38 -12.68
CA VAL A 346 35.47 29.20 -12.32
C VAL A 346 36.93 29.49 -12.66
N THR A 347 37.78 29.64 -11.66
CA THR A 347 39.24 29.63 -11.82
C THR A 347 39.76 28.22 -11.59
N GLU A 348 40.53 27.74 -12.56
CA GLU A 348 41.30 26.51 -12.50
C GLU A 348 42.19 26.47 -11.26
N PHE A 349 42.04 25.42 -10.43
CA PHE A 349 43.02 25.13 -9.38
C PHE A 349 44.10 24.20 -9.93
N THR A 350 45.29 24.75 -10.10
CA THR A 350 46.52 23.98 -10.26
C THR A 350 46.98 23.46 -8.90
N ASP A 351 47.22 22.16 -8.87
CA ASP A 351 47.78 21.36 -7.80
C ASP A 351 49.17 21.88 -7.36
N ASN A 352 49.32 22.25 -6.10
CA ASN A 352 50.54 22.11 -5.32
C ASN A 352 50.36 22.59 -3.87
N SER A 353 50.11 21.68 -2.95
CA SER A 353 50.78 21.68 -1.64
C SER A 353 50.32 20.50 -0.81
N SER A 354 51.27 19.75 -0.32
CA SER A 354 51.18 18.75 0.72
C SER A 354 50.72 19.37 2.04
N ASP A 355 49.42 19.46 2.26
CA ASP A 355 48.83 19.62 3.59
C ASP A 355 47.77 18.52 3.74
N THR A 356 48.03 17.62 4.67
CA THR A 356 47.12 16.60 5.13
C THR A 356 45.80 17.29 5.51
N PRO A 357 44.65 16.95 4.88
CA PRO A 357 43.38 17.50 5.32
C PRO A 357 43.17 17.07 6.77
N SER A 358 43.01 18.06 7.64
CA SER A 358 42.49 17.86 8.99
C SER A 358 41.30 16.89 8.88
N ALA A 359 41.43 15.75 9.53
CA ALA A 359 40.37 14.77 9.61
C ALA A 359 39.11 15.52 10.05
N PHE A 360 38.12 15.60 9.16
CA PHE A 360 36.76 15.85 9.58
C PHE A 360 36.48 14.72 10.62
N LEU A 361 36.45 15.09 11.88
CA LEU A 361 35.94 14.22 12.94
C LEU A 361 34.52 13.88 12.47
N ALA A 362 34.34 12.65 12.04
CA ALA A 362 32.99 12.10 11.87
C ALA A 362 32.24 12.40 13.17
N PRO A 363 31.01 12.90 13.14
CA PRO A 363 30.23 13.07 14.34
C PRO A 363 30.27 11.73 15.09
N ASP A 364 30.49 11.78 16.40
CA ASP A 364 30.57 10.58 17.25
C ASP A 364 29.35 9.72 16.93
N GLU A 365 29.55 8.61 16.19
CA GLU A 365 28.49 7.69 15.82
C GLU A 365 27.91 7.13 17.12
N HIS A 366 26.61 7.37 17.32
CA HIS A 366 25.92 6.85 18.49
C HIS A 366 25.97 5.31 18.44
N PRO A 367 26.18 4.60 19.57
CA PRO A 367 26.26 3.14 19.59
C PRO A 367 25.08 2.44 18.91
N LEU A 368 23.89 3.07 18.90
CA LEU A 368 22.68 2.57 18.22
C LEU A 368 22.75 2.65 16.69
N ASP A 369 23.64 3.46 16.13
CA ASP A 369 23.82 3.57 14.67
C ASP A 369 24.62 2.38 14.09
N ARG A 370 25.29 1.62 14.96
CA ARG A 370 26.15 0.47 14.59
C ARG A 370 25.40 -0.85 14.56
N VAL A 371 24.20 -0.91 15.09
CA VAL A 371 23.40 -2.14 15.09
C VAL A 371 22.37 -2.13 13.96
N PRO A 372 22.04 -3.30 13.38
CA PRO A 372 21.03 -3.38 12.35
C PRO A 372 19.67 -2.89 12.86
N PRO A 373 18.87 -2.25 12.00
CA PRO A 373 17.53 -1.81 12.39
C PRO A 373 16.59 -3.01 12.60
N ALA A 374 15.55 -2.81 13.40
CA ALA A 374 14.43 -3.72 13.53
C ALA A 374 13.41 -3.53 12.38
N VAL A 375 12.45 -4.44 12.26
CA VAL A 375 11.36 -4.36 11.27
C VAL A 375 10.01 -4.44 11.97
N LEU A 376 9.14 -3.50 11.67
CA LEU A 376 7.74 -3.51 12.06
C LEU A 376 6.92 -4.36 11.09
N PHE A 377 6.03 -5.21 11.57
CA PHE A 377 5.01 -5.79 10.72
C PHE A 377 4.10 -4.69 10.18
N GLY A 378 4.10 -4.53 8.85
CA GLY A 378 3.28 -3.52 8.17
C GLY A 378 3.83 -2.09 8.13
N GLY A 379 4.90 -1.77 8.87
CA GLY A 379 5.40 -0.40 9.03
C GLY A 379 6.80 -0.12 8.47
N GLY A 380 7.53 -1.11 7.96
CA GLY A 380 8.87 -0.87 7.42
C GLY A 380 10.01 -1.05 8.42
N VAL A 381 11.09 -0.29 8.27
CA VAL A 381 12.32 -0.38 9.07
C VAL A 381 12.20 0.51 10.31
N LEU A 382 12.53 -0.04 11.49
CA LEU A 382 12.56 0.67 12.76
C LEU A 382 14.02 0.81 13.21
N PRO A 383 14.59 2.01 13.23
CA PRO A 383 15.94 2.24 13.75
C PRO A 383 16.07 1.85 15.23
N ALA A 384 17.29 1.51 15.66
CA ALA A 384 17.51 1.03 17.03
C ALA A 384 17.17 2.08 18.10
N TYR A 385 17.34 3.36 17.82
CA TYR A 385 16.94 4.43 18.74
C TYR A 385 15.42 4.46 18.95
N ALA A 386 14.62 4.28 17.90
CA ALA A 386 13.16 4.23 18.01
C ALA A 386 12.68 2.92 18.68
N LEU A 387 13.44 1.83 18.54
CA LEU A 387 13.19 0.61 19.31
C LEU A 387 13.45 0.84 20.80
N ALA A 388 14.49 1.59 21.17
CA ALA A 388 14.81 1.91 22.55
C ALA A 388 13.68 2.65 23.29
N GLU A 389 12.92 3.50 22.58
CA GLU A 389 11.78 4.23 23.16
C GLU A 389 10.62 3.31 23.56
N ILE A 390 10.44 2.19 22.87
CA ILE A 390 9.29 1.28 23.08
C ILE A 390 9.65 -0.01 23.83
N ILE A 391 10.93 -0.36 23.93
CA ILE A 391 11.38 -1.69 24.37
C ILE A 391 11.10 -1.98 25.85
N ASN A 392 11.09 -0.96 26.70
CA ASN A 392 10.79 -1.11 28.14
C ASN A 392 9.36 -1.61 28.41
N ASN A 393 8.45 -1.42 27.44
CA ASN A 393 7.06 -1.86 27.52
C ASN A 393 6.77 -3.05 26.59
N ALA A 394 7.80 -3.66 26.01
CA ALA A 394 7.67 -4.73 25.04
C ALA A 394 7.80 -6.12 25.69
N THR A 395 6.98 -7.07 25.25
CA THR A 395 7.20 -8.49 25.56
C THR A 395 8.15 -9.07 24.53
N ILE A 396 9.37 -9.39 24.94
CA ILE A 396 10.41 -9.96 24.08
C ILE A 396 10.24 -11.47 24.04
N ARG A 397 10.21 -12.04 22.82
CA ARG A 397 10.15 -13.49 22.60
C ARG A 397 11.30 -13.91 21.71
N PRO A 398 12.16 -14.83 22.17
CA PRO A 398 13.21 -15.36 21.33
C PRO A 398 12.61 -16.21 20.20
N LEU A 399 12.96 -15.86 18.97
CA LEU A 399 12.58 -16.64 17.79
C LEU A 399 13.63 -17.71 17.55
N LYS A 400 13.20 -18.97 17.51
CA LYS A 400 14.09 -20.12 17.23
C LYS A 400 13.84 -20.63 15.82
N HIS A 401 14.91 -20.82 15.06
CA HIS A 401 14.84 -21.50 13.77
C HIS A 401 14.48 -22.98 14.01
N PRO A 402 13.46 -23.54 13.32
CA PRO A 402 13.02 -24.92 13.56
C PRO A 402 14.06 -25.98 13.13
N GLY A 403 15.04 -25.63 12.26
CA GLY A 403 16.03 -26.59 11.76
C GLY A 403 15.37 -27.75 11.04
N ASP A 404 15.83 -28.97 11.35
CA ASP A 404 15.29 -30.23 10.82
C ASP A 404 14.27 -30.88 11.77
N THR A 405 13.54 -30.07 12.54
CA THR A 405 12.50 -30.56 13.45
C THR A 405 11.44 -31.36 12.69
N ALA A 406 10.98 -32.46 13.26
CA ALA A 406 9.92 -33.28 12.66
C ALA A 406 8.63 -32.47 12.48
N PRO A 407 7.81 -32.80 11.45
CA PRO A 407 6.50 -32.18 11.26
C PRO A 407 5.58 -32.35 12.48
N GLU A 408 4.67 -31.41 12.67
CA GLU A 408 3.64 -31.47 13.71
C GLU A 408 2.43 -32.27 13.21
N ASP A 409 1.92 -33.20 14.04
CA ASP A 409 0.76 -34.07 13.72
C ASP A 409 -0.57 -33.36 13.96
N ARG A 410 -0.70 -32.13 13.44
CA ARG A 410 -1.92 -31.32 13.56
C ARG A 410 -2.04 -30.32 12.41
N TYR A 411 -3.26 -29.91 12.13
CA TYR A 411 -3.54 -28.93 11.07
C TYR A 411 -3.06 -27.53 11.43
N ILE A 412 -3.36 -27.07 12.65
CA ILE A 412 -2.97 -25.73 13.14
C ILE A 412 -1.55 -25.82 13.68
N PRO A 413 -0.60 -25.01 13.15
CA PRO A 413 0.78 -25.02 13.65
C PRO A 413 0.87 -24.55 15.10
N SER A 414 1.90 -25.00 15.82
CA SER A 414 2.25 -24.45 17.12
C SER A 414 2.57 -22.96 17.01
N ARG A 415 2.44 -22.25 18.15
CA ARG A 415 2.78 -20.83 18.20
C ARG A 415 4.20 -20.56 17.72
N ALA A 416 5.16 -21.37 18.18
CA ALA A 416 6.56 -21.22 17.80
C ALA A 416 6.76 -21.36 16.28
N LEU A 417 6.14 -22.36 15.65
CA LEU A 417 6.18 -22.53 14.19
C LEU A 417 5.44 -21.42 13.46
N ALA A 418 4.31 -20.98 13.98
CA ALA A 418 3.55 -19.86 13.41
C ALA A 418 4.34 -18.55 13.46
N ASP A 419 4.96 -18.23 14.59
CA ASP A 419 5.80 -17.05 14.76
C ASP A 419 7.01 -17.10 13.81
N TYR A 420 7.68 -18.26 13.70
CA TYR A 420 8.78 -18.43 12.74
C TYR A 420 8.34 -18.15 11.30
N VAL A 421 7.25 -18.76 10.83
CA VAL A 421 6.78 -18.59 9.44
C VAL A 421 6.41 -17.13 9.16
N ARG A 422 5.75 -16.44 10.11
CA ARG A 422 5.43 -15.02 9.96
C ARG A 422 6.67 -14.14 9.90
N CYS A 423 7.64 -14.39 10.80
CA CYS A 423 8.91 -13.65 10.83
C CYS A 423 9.78 -13.90 9.61
N ARG A 424 9.78 -15.13 9.08
CA ARG A 424 10.46 -15.47 7.83
C ARG A 424 9.82 -14.73 6.64
N ASP A 425 8.50 -14.76 6.52
CA ASP A 425 7.80 -14.28 5.34
C ASP A 425 7.59 -12.75 5.33
N LEU A 426 7.37 -12.11 6.48
CA LEU A 426 7.07 -10.69 6.71
C LEU A 426 5.80 -10.17 6.03
N THR A 427 5.45 -10.69 4.86
CA THR A 427 4.27 -10.31 4.06
C THR A 427 3.65 -11.54 3.41
N CYS A 428 2.48 -11.36 2.83
CA CYS A 428 1.87 -12.36 1.94
C CYS A 428 2.86 -12.78 0.85
N ARG A 429 2.97 -14.09 0.62
CA ARG A 429 3.93 -14.68 -0.31
C ARG A 429 3.44 -14.79 -1.76
N PHE A 430 2.25 -14.28 -2.05
CA PHE A 430 1.76 -14.20 -3.43
C PHE A 430 2.49 -13.07 -4.20
N PRO A 431 2.85 -13.26 -5.48
CA PRO A 431 3.54 -12.25 -6.27
C PRO A 431 2.82 -10.89 -6.30
N GLY A 432 3.54 -9.81 -5.99
CA GLY A 432 3.01 -8.45 -6.00
C GLY A 432 2.11 -8.09 -4.80
N CYS A 433 2.09 -8.91 -3.72
CA CYS A 433 1.31 -8.63 -2.52
C CYS A 433 2.21 -8.21 -1.36
N ASP A 434 1.84 -7.13 -0.69
CA ASP A 434 2.54 -6.50 0.43
C ASP A 434 1.81 -6.61 1.77
N LYS A 435 0.67 -7.34 1.81
CA LYS A 435 -0.10 -7.49 3.06
C LYS A 435 0.77 -8.08 4.17
N PRO A 436 0.83 -7.44 5.37
CA PRO A 436 1.64 -7.87 6.49
C PRO A 436 1.34 -9.30 6.95
N ALA A 437 2.36 -10.02 7.41
CA ALA A 437 2.24 -11.44 7.80
C ALA A 437 1.37 -11.68 9.05
N ASP A 438 1.25 -10.69 9.94
CA ASP A 438 0.34 -10.72 11.09
C ASP A 438 -1.15 -10.76 10.68
N ARG A 439 -1.46 -10.24 9.49
CA ARG A 439 -2.80 -10.25 8.88
C ARG A 439 -2.97 -11.36 7.83
N CYS A 440 -2.09 -12.36 7.85
CA CYS A 440 -2.11 -13.48 6.90
C CYS A 440 -2.50 -14.78 7.59
N ASP A 441 -3.23 -15.61 6.84
CA ASP A 441 -3.42 -17.02 7.16
C ASP A 441 -2.10 -17.77 6.93
N LEU A 442 -1.85 -18.83 7.71
CA LEU A 442 -0.77 -19.78 7.46
C LEU A 442 -1.30 -20.90 6.55
N ASP A 443 -0.86 -20.89 5.30
CA ASP A 443 -1.35 -21.79 4.26
C ASP A 443 -0.36 -22.95 4.02
N HIS A 444 -0.89 -24.17 3.92
CA HIS A 444 -0.12 -25.32 3.51
C HIS A 444 0.09 -25.32 1.99
N THR A 445 1.34 -25.42 1.52
CA THR A 445 1.65 -25.54 0.09
C THR A 445 1.02 -26.80 -0.48
N VAL A 446 1.29 -27.94 0.12
CA VAL A 446 0.57 -29.19 -0.09
C VAL A 446 -0.45 -29.35 1.03
N PRO A 447 -1.76 -29.42 0.72
CA PRO A 447 -2.81 -29.43 1.73
C PRO A 447 -2.68 -30.55 2.77
N TYR A 448 -2.96 -30.23 4.03
CA TYR A 448 -3.05 -31.23 5.10
C TYR A 448 -4.24 -32.18 4.85
N PRO A 449 -4.17 -33.49 5.16
CA PRO A 449 -3.04 -34.18 5.80
C PRO A 449 -1.98 -34.72 4.83
N ALA A 450 -2.14 -34.55 3.53
CA ALA A 450 -1.19 -35.06 2.54
C ALA A 450 0.16 -34.34 2.60
N GLY A 451 0.16 -33.03 2.89
CA GLY A 451 1.32 -32.28 3.26
C GLY A 451 1.28 -31.96 4.77
N PRO A 452 2.32 -32.28 5.52
CA PRO A 452 2.34 -32.10 6.96
C PRO A 452 2.51 -30.63 7.36
N THR A 453 2.18 -30.32 8.62
CA THR A 453 2.40 -29.00 9.22
C THR A 453 3.87 -28.85 9.58
N HIS A 454 4.60 -28.13 8.72
CA HIS A 454 6.05 -27.93 8.83
C HIS A 454 6.46 -26.63 8.13
N ALA A 455 7.58 -26.04 8.55
CA ALA A 455 8.07 -24.78 8.00
C ALA A 455 8.29 -24.82 6.47
N SER A 456 8.76 -25.95 5.93
CA SER A 456 8.95 -26.16 4.47
C SER A 456 7.63 -26.38 3.70
N ASN A 457 6.48 -26.47 4.38
CA ASN A 457 5.16 -26.62 3.76
C ASN A 457 4.19 -25.51 4.15
N LEU A 458 4.58 -24.56 5.00
CA LEU A 458 3.77 -23.44 5.45
C LEU A 458 4.28 -22.10 4.91
N LYS A 459 3.35 -21.22 4.57
CA LYS A 459 3.63 -19.83 4.14
C LYS A 459 2.51 -18.89 4.53
N CYS A 460 2.80 -17.59 4.56
CA CYS A 460 1.83 -16.54 4.80
C CYS A 460 1.08 -16.19 3.51
N LEU A 461 -0.25 -16.30 3.51
CA LEU A 461 -1.12 -15.77 2.47
C LEU A 461 -2.19 -14.89 3.09
N CYS A 462 -2.37 -13.67 2.57
CA CYS A 462 -3.51 -12.87 2.98
C CYS A 462 -4.81 -13.57 2.59
N ARG A 463 -5.90 -13.27 3.28
CA ARG A 463 -7.20 -13.93 3.09
C ARG A 463 -7.63 -14.01 1.61
N PHE A 464 -7.39 -12.95 0.85
CA PHE A 464 -7.70 -12.90 -0.58
C PHE A 464 -6.91 -13.94 -1.39
N HIS A 465 -5.57 -14.00 -1.23
CA HIS A 465 -4.73 -14.93 -1.97
C HIS A 465 -4.83 -16.37 -1.47
N HIS A 466 -5.12 -16.57 -0.19
CA HIS A 466 -5.45 -17.88 0.35
C HIS A 466 -6.73 -18.44 -0.29
N LEU A 467 -7.81 -17.67 -0.35
CA LEU A 467 -9.05 -18.05 -1.03
C LEU A 467 -8.85 -18.23 -2.54
N LEU A 468 -8.06 -17.36 -3.19
CA LEU A 468 -7.72 -17.50 -4.61
C LEU A 468 -7.07 -18.88 -4.87
N LYS A 469 -6.01 -19.22 -4.14
CA LYS A 469 -5.32 -20.52 -4.27
C LYS A 469 -6.25 -21.69 -3.99
N THR A 470 -7.04 -21.59 -2.93
CA THR A 470 -7.87 -22.72 -2.46
C THR A 470 -9.03 -23.04 -3.38
N PHE A 471 -9.70 -22.05 -3.97
CA PHE A 471 -10.96 -22.23 -4.67
C PHE A 471 -10.87 -22.04 -6.19
N TRP A 472 -9.89 -21.29 -6.69
CA TRP A 472 -9.62 -21.18 -8.11
C TRP A 472 -8.65 -22.29 -8.52
N THR A 473 -9.21 -23.45 -8.91
CA THR A 473 -8.47 -24.67 -9.23
C THR A 473 -8.63 -25.08 -10.69
N GLY A 474 -7.86 -26.08 -11.15
CA GLY A 474 -7.85 -26.55 -12.53
C GLY A 474 -7.17 -25.58 -13.48
N PRO A 475 -7.59 -25.47 -14.75
CA PRO A 475 -6.91 -24.65 -15.77
C PRO A 475 -6.89 -23.14 -15.48
N ARG A 476 -7.70 -22.68 -14.52
CA ARG A 476 -7.76 -21.27 -14.07
C ARG A 476 -7.19 -21.05 -12.70
N GLY A 477 -6.61 -22.07 -12.12
CA GLY A 477 -6.02 -22.05 -10.79
C GLY A 477 -4.55 -21.66 -10.82
N TRP A 478 -4.11 -21.14 -9.70
CA TRP A 478 -2.71 -20.97 -9.39
C TRP A 478 -2.20 -22.24 -8.71
N THR A 479 -0.98 -22.63 -9.05
CA THR A 479 -0.24 -23.67 -8.35
C THR A 479 1.05 -23.12 -7.77
N ASP A 480 1.52 -23.73 -6.71
CA ASP A 480 2.73 -23.30 -6.03
C ASP A 480 3.58 -24.48 -5.56
N ARG A 481 4.87 -24.24 -5.52
CA ARG A 481 5.88 -25.18 -4.99
C ARG A 481 6.79 -24.40 -4.05
N GLN A 482 6.91 -24.89 -2.83
CA GLN A 482 7.77 -24.29 -1.81
C GLN A 482 9.05 -25.10 -1.65
N HIS A 483 10.17 -24.40 -1.52
CA HIS A 483 11.48 -24.96 -1.21
C HIS A 483 11.79 -24.88 0.30
N PRO A 484 12.72 -25.69 0.82
CA PRO A 484 13.06 -25.69 2.25
C PRO A 484 13.59 -24.35 2.78
N ASP A 485 14.17 -23.51 1.94
CA ASP A 485 14.60 -22.15 2.27
C ASP A 485 13.46 -21.12 2.29
N GLY A 486 12.22 -21.56 2.11
CA GLY A 486 11.04 -20.71 2.05
C GLY A 486 10.83 -20.01 0.70
N THR A 487 11.67 -20.23 -0.31
CA THR A 487 11.44 -19.78 -1.69
C THR A 487 10.20 -20.47 -2.26
N ILE A 488 9.34 -19.71 -2.93
CA ILE A 488 8.10 -20.24 -3.54
C ILE A 488 8.11 -19.93 -5.03
N VAL A 489 7.88 -20.95 -5.83
CA VAL A 489 7.64 -20.84 -7.28
C VAL A 489 6.14 -20.96 -7.50
N TRP A 490 5.53 -19.88 -7.97
CA TRP A 490 4.14 -19.79 -8.35
C TRP A 490 3.96 -19.99 -9.84
N THR A 491 3.01 -20.80 -10.25
CA THR A 491 2.63 -20.94 -11.66
C THR A 491 1.22 -20.38 -11.86
N SER A 492 1.12 -19.38 -12.73
CA SER A 492 -0.17 -18.74 -13.06
C SER A 492 -1.04 -19.64 -13.95
N PRO A 493 -2.34 -19.34 -14.09
CA PRO A 493 -3.24 -20.03 -15.02
C PRO A 493 -2.78 -20.04 -16.48
N SER A 494 -1.95 -19.08 -16.88
CA SER A 494 -1.34 -19.03 -18.22
C SER A 494 -0.03 -19.82 -18.36
N GLY A 495 0.42 -20.49 -17.28
CA GLY A 495 1.66 -21.25 -17.25
C GLY A 495 2.93 -20.43 -16.98
N ARG A 496 2.81 -19.12 -16.70
CA ARG A 496 3.97 -18.29 -16.35
C ARG A 496 4.37 -18.52 -14.90
N GLU A 497 5.66 -18.66 -14.68
CA GLU A 497 6.23 -18.83 -13.34
C GLU A 497 6.69 -17.49 -12.73
N TYR A 498 6.53 -17.39 -11.40
CA TYR A 498 6.96 -16.27 -10.58
C TYR A 498 7.63 -16.82 -9.32
N THR A 499 8.84 -16.38 -9.05
CA THR A 499 9.57 -16.81 -7.85
C THR A 499 9.51 -15.71 -6.79
N THR A 500 9.08 -16.05 -5.58
CA THR A 500 9.11 -15.16 -4.43
C THR A 500 10.05 -15.72 -3.36
N VAL A 501 10.90 -14.85 -2.79
CA VAL A 501 11.82 -15.20 -1.70
C VAL A 501 11.29 -14.67 -0.36
N PRO A 502 11.69 -15.24 0.78
CA PRO A 502 11.30 -14.75 2.09
C PRO A 502 11.56 -13.25 2.27
N GLY A 503 10.63 -12.53 2.91
CA GLY A 503 10.77 -11.10 3.15
C GLY A 503 11.93 -10.75 4.07
N SER A 504 12.20 -11.59 5.08
CA SER A 504 13.35 -11.46 5.98
C SER A 504 14.68 -11.45 5.25
N HIS A 505 14.79 -12.25 4.20
CA HIS A 505 16.01 -12.35 3.37
C HIS A 505 16.36 -11.03 2.67
N ARG A 506 15.33 -10.25 2.29
CA ARG A 506 15.53 -8.98 1.56
C ARG A 506 15.66 -7.77 2.48
N ARG A 507 14.96 -7.78 3.63
CA ARG A 507 14.82 -6.58 4.46
C ARG A 507 15.76 -6.53 5.65
N LEU A 508 16.11 -7.67 6.21
CA LEU A 508 16.85 -7.74 7.46
C LEU A 508 18.28 -8.25 7.31
N SER A 509 18.65 -8.75 6.13
CA SER A 509 19.88 -9.53 5.93
C SER A 509 20.04 -10.63 7.00
N ILE A 510 18.91 -11.10 7.59
CA ILE A 510 18.91 -12.20 8.56
C ILE A 510 18.88 -13.50 7.75
N THR A 511 20.05 -13.90 7.30
CA THR A 511 20.25 -15.15 6.56
C THR A 511 19.80 -16.37 7.36
N GLU A 512 19.83 -16.28 8.68
CA GLU A 512 19.42 -17.36 9.59
C GLU A 512 17.92 -17.68 9.48
N LEU A 513 17.06 -16.69 9.27
CA LEU A 513 15.62 -16.92 9.06
C LEU A 513 15.29 -17.53 7.68
N ALA A 514 16.18 -17.38 6.71
CA ALA A 514 16.06 -17.95 5.38
C ALA A 514 16.89 -19.24 5.22
N ALA A 515 17.57 -19.70 6.28
CA ALA A 515 18.26 -20.98 6.26
C ALA A 515 17.26 -22.10 5.94
N PRO A 516 17.66 -23.12 5.18
CA PRO A 516 16.79 -24.23 4.87
C PRO A 516 16.27 -24.93 6.14
N THR A 517 14.98 -25.16 6.19
CA THR A 517 14.35 -26.07 7.15
C THR A 517 14.28 -27.47 6.54
N GLY A 518 14.12 -28.50 7.35
CA GLY A 518 14.17 -29.89 6.90
C GLY A 518 13.40 -30.16 5.61
N ALA A 519 13.99 -30.94 4.72
CA ALA A 519 13.34 -31.34 3.48
C ALA A 519 12.19 -32.32 3.77
N LEU A 520 11.06 -32.11 3.11
CA LEU A 520 9.89 -33.00 3.21
C LEU A 520 9.79 -33.85 1.95
N ASP A 521 9.46 -35.13 2.12
CA ASP A 521 9.04 -36.00 1.02
C ASP A 521 7.56 -35.68 0.70
N LEU A 522 7.36 -34.64 -0.09
CA LEU A 522 6.03 -34.19 -0.52
C LEU A 522 5.67 -34.87 -1.85
N PRO A 523 4.39 -35.21 -2.07
CA PRO A 523 3.98 -35.79 -3.34
C PRO A 523 4.31 -34.86 -4.51
N ALA A 524 4.98 -35.41 -5.52
CA ALA A 524 5.43 -34.67 -6.70
C ALA A 524 4.27 -34.19 -7.59
N THR A 525 3.10 -34.77 -7.46
CA THR A 525 1.90 -34.43 -8.24
C THR A 525 0.94 -33.62 -7.36
N PRO A 526 0.42 -32.48 -7.83
CA PRO A 526 -0.65 -31.81 -7.12
C PRO A 526 -1.78 -32.80 -6.87
N ILE A 527 -2.19 -32.98 -5.62
CA ILE A 527 -3.34 -33.80 -5.27
C ILE A 527 -4.52 -33.24 -6.05
N PRO A 528 -5.27 -34.09 -6.81
CA PRO A 528 -6.45 -33.63 -7.51
C PRO A 528 -7.35 -32.93 -6.50
N THR A 529 -7.47 -31.64 -6.61
CA THR A 529 -8.35 -30.88 -5.73
C THR A 529 -9.76 -31.33 -6.02
N THR A 530 -10.41 -31.93 -5.04
CA THR A 530 -11.85 -32.24 -5.09
C THR A 530 -12.57 -31.02 -5.62
N ASP A 531 -13.56 -31.23 -6.50
CA ASP A 531 -14.41 -30.15 -7.01
C ASP A 531 -14.73 -29.18 -5.87
N PRO A 532 -14.51 -27.86 -6.04
CA PRO A 532 -14.78 -26.87 -5.00
C PRO A 532 -16.19 -26.99 -4.42
N ASP A 533 -17.16 -27.44 -5.23
CA ASP A 533 -18.56 -27.64 -4.79
C ASP A 533 -18.77 -28.89 -3.92
N LEU A 534 -17.81 -29.81 -3.91
CA LEU A 534 -17.86 -31.03 -3.06
C LEU A 534 -17.06 -30.85 -1.76
N ARG A 535 -16.40 -29.74 -1.53
CA ARG A 535 -15.65 -29.48 -0.28
C ARG A 535 -16.61 -29.07 0.83
N GLY A 536 -16.31 -29.47 2.07
CA GLY A 536 -17.02 -29.01 3.26
C GLY A 536 -16.92 -27.49 3.48
N VAL A 537 -15.78 -26.90 3.11
CA VAL A 537 -15.55 -25.45 3.16
C VAL A 537 -15.82 -24.86 1.78
N LYS A 538 -16.68 -23.86 1.73
CA LYS A 538 -17.08 -23.17 0.49
C LYS A 538 -16.48 -21.77 0.43
N MET A 539 -16.27 -21.26 -0.79
CA MET A 539 -15.90 -19.86 -1.01
C MET A 539 -16.95 -18.94 -0.38
N PRO A 540 -16.56 -17.97 0.46
CA PRO A 540 -17.48 -16.96 0.97
C PRO A 540 -18.18 -16.23 -0.18
N LYS A 541 -19.47 -15.95 -0.03
CA LYS A 541 -20.26 -15.25 -1.05
C LYS A 541 -20.55 -13.83 -0.63
N ARG A 542 -20.49 -12.93 -1.59
CA ARG A 542 -20.89 -11.52 -1.43
C ARG A 542 -22.43 -11.42 -1.39
N ARG A 543 -22.95 -10.44 -0.68
CA ARG A 543 -24.39 -10.12 -0.71
C ARG A 543 -24.82 -9.53 -2.05
N ARG A 544 -23.90 -8.86 -2.77
CA ARG A 544 -24.11 -8.26 -4.10
C ARG A 544 -22.90 -8.47 -4.97
N THR A 545 -23.14 -8.59 -6.27
CA THR A 545 -22.05 -8.63 -7.25
C THR A 545 -21.40 -7.23 -7.39
N ARG A 546 -20.17 -7.16 -7.92
CA ARG A 546 -19.50 -5.87 -8.21
C ARG A 546 -20.37 -4.99 -9.11
N ALA A 547 -20.94 -5.56 -10.17
CA ALA A 547 -21.82 -4.82 -11.07
C ALA A 547 -23.04 -4.22 -10.36
N GLN A 548 -23.68 -4.96 -9.43
CA GLN A 548 -24.80 -4.43 -8.64
C GLN A 548 -24.37 -3.30 -7.71
N ASN A 549 -23.19 -3.40 -7.10
CA ASN A 549 -22.66 -2.34 -6.25
C ASN A 549 -22.31 -1.10 -7.05
N THR A 550 -21.66 -1.26 -8.20
CA THR A 550 -21.35 -0.15 -9.12
C THR A 550 -22.63 0.53 -9.59
N ALA A 551 -23.65 -0.23 -10.03
CA ALA A 551 -24.93 0.32 -10.46
C ALA A 551 -25.62 1.11 -9.35
N ARG A 552 -25.64 0.59 -8.11
CA ARG A 552 -26.19 1.32 -6.94
C ARG A 552 -25.44 2.62 -6.67
N THR A 553 -24.12 2.58 -6.77
CA THR A 553 -23.30 3.78 -6.56
C THR A 553 -23.62 4.84 -7.62
N ILE A 554 -23.64 4.45 -8.90
CA ILE A 554 -23.99 5.36 -10.00
C ILE A 554 -25.40 5.94 -9.80
N ALA A 555 -26.40 5.10 -9.54
CA ALA A 555 -27.77 5.54 -9.32
C ALA A 555 -27.89 6.52 -8.13
N ALA A 556 -27.17 6.27 -7.04
CA ALA A 556 -27.19 7.15 -5.88
C ALA A 556 -26.50 8.51 -6.15
N GLU A 557 -25.46 8.55 -6.99
CA GLU A 557 -24.79 9.80 -7.37
C GLU A 557 -25.64 10.60 -8.36
N ARG A 558 -26.21 9.94 -9.36
CA ARG A 558 -27.13 10.59 -10.31
C ARG A 558 -28.33 11.18 -9.60
N LYS A 559 -28.96 10.45 -8.67
CA LYS A 559 -30.07 10.97 -7.88
C LYS A 559 -29.73 12.25 -7.12
N LEU A 560 -28.52 12.36 -6.55
CA LEU A 560 -28.10 13.61 -5.88
C LEU A 560 -28.01 14.79 -6.85
N ASN A 561 -27.58 14.54 -8.09
CA ASN A 561 -27.52 15.56 -9.11
C ASN A 561 -28.92 15.99 -9.56
N ASP A 562 -29.82 15.02 -9.77
CA ASP A 562 -31.22 15.29 -10.15
C ASP A 562 -31.93 16.08 -9.05
N ASP A 563 -31.72 15.73 -7.78
CA ASP A 563 -32.32 16.47 -6.63
C ASP A 563 -31.79 17.92 -6.56
N LEU A 564 -30.49 18.15 -6.85
CA LEU A 564 -29.91 19.49 -6.90
C LEU A 564 -30.44 20.33 -8.08
N VAL A 565 -30.55 19.72 -9.26
CA VAL A 565 -31.11 20.36 -10.44
C VAL A 565 -32.58 20.72 -10.20
N ALA A 566 -33.35 19.82 -9.59
CA ALA A 566 -34.73 20.06 -9.23
C ALA A 566 -34.88 21.20 -8.21
N GLU A 567 -33.97 21.26 -7.21
CA GLU A 567 -33.96 22.36 -6.23
C GLU A 567 -33.64 23.72 -6.87
N HIS A 568 -32.62 23.72 -7.77
CA HIS A 568 -32.22 24.94 -8.47
C HIS A 568 -33.30 25.48 -9.41
N ASN A 569 -34.10 24.58 -9.99
CA ASN A 569 -35.18 24.93 -10.92
C ASN A 569 -36.53 25.26 -10.21
N LYS A 570 -36.58 25.22 -8.87
CA LYS A 570 -37.74 25.66 -8.14
C LYS A 570 -37.99 27.15 -8.42
N PRO A 571 -39.24 27.57 -8.71
CA PRO A 571 -39.54 28.97 -8.84
C PRO A 571 -39.20 29.68 -7.52
N PRO A 572 -38.69 30.92 -7.58
CA PRO A 572 -38.42 31.69 -6.38
C PRO A 572 -39.69 31.79 -5.52
N PRO A 573 -39.54 31.78 -4.19
CA PRO A 573 -40.68 31.69 -3.27
C PRO A 573 -41.61 32.93 -3.28
N PHE A 574 -41.35 33.89 -4.18
CA PHE A 574 -42.15 35.10 -4.34
C PHE A 574 -42.40 35.41 -5.80
#